data_32ac71e918a5f13929b7d36a220d336a
#
_entry.id   32ac71e918a5f13929b7d36a220d336a
#
_cell.length_a   1.000
_cell.length_b   1.000
_cell.length_c   1.000
_cell.angle_alpha   90.00
_cell.angle_beta   90.00
_cell.angle_gamma   90.00
#
_symmetry.space_group_name_H-M   'P 1'
#
loop_
_entity.id
_entity.type
_entity.pdbx_description
1 polymer ?
#
loop_
_entity_poly.entity_id
_entity_poly.type
_entity_poly.pdbx_seq_one_letter_code
_entity_poly.pdbx_strand_id
1 'polypeptide(L)'
;MRKDAQYANAAGQWGCMRFIAGCKNNVLENVVIKNNVIGILVDTCVSSSPTLTMRNTIVENCSYVGLYSRGATLDAQNLIVQNCGNYAVALTIGGNYNFVHCTFANYWQYSTRTKATLLLNDYYLDVNDNIQYRPVEQASFHNCIIYGSLAEEEVEFDLLEGGYSQKYFENCIVKTKKYASQTNVFANCLFSDPKFRAASEGDVSVGEGSVAISAGNGAWSYIVPYDIYGNLRPDPPTIGAIEYVAAQEGKRLSFTRFKRQK
;
A
#
# COMPACT_ATOMS: atom_id res chain seq x y z
N MET A 1 5.97 17.93 -14.92
CA MET A 1 4.60 17.46 -15.24
C MET A 1 3.99 18.44 -16.21
N ARG A 2 3.45 17.97 -17.34
CA ARG A 2 2.75 18.84 -18.29
C ARG A 2 1.49 19.40 -17.61
N LYS A 3 1.27 20.73 -17.77
CA LYS A 3 0.17 21.42 -17.07
C LYS A 3 -1.18 21.31 -17.76
N ASP A 4 -1.23 20.70 -18.96
CA ASP A 4 -2.46 20.58 -19.74
C ASP A 4 -3.41 19.56 -19.09
N ALA A 5 -4.68 19.90 -19.02
CA ALA A 5 -5.71 19.08 -18.36
C ALA A 5 -5.77 17.64 -18.90
N GLN A 6 -5.48 17.45 -20.19
CA GLN A 6 -5.45 16.12 -20.86
C GLN A 6 -4.39 15.17 -20.29
N TYR A 7 -3.33 15.68 -19.65
CA TYR A 7 -2.27 14.87 -19.03
C TYR A 7 -2.43 14.71 -17.52
N ALA A 8 -3.43 15.35 -16.93
CA ALA A 8 -3.59 15.36 -15.46
C ALA A 8 -3.71 13.96 -14.85
N ASN A 9 -4.29 13.01 -15.62
CA ASN A 9 -4.51 11.63 -15.21
C ASN A 9 -3.87 10.60 -16.16
N ALA A 10 -2.95 11.02 -17.03
CA ALA A 10 -2.26 10.08 -17.92
C ALA A 10 -1.11 9.40 -17.17
N ALA A 11 -1.19 8.08 -17.02
CA ALA A 11 -0.11 7.28 -16.41
C ALA A 11 1.13 7.20 -17.32
N GLY A 12 2.30 6.91 -16.73
CA GLY A 12 3.53 6.67 -17.50
C GLY A 12 4.23 7.92 -18.05
N GLN A 13 3.92 9.11 -17.55
CA GLN A 13 4.53 10.37 -18.05
C GLN A 13 6.00 10.54 -17.69
N TRP A 14 6.49 9.87 -16.65
CA TRP A 14 7.88 9.93 -16.20
C TRP A 14 8.28 8.61 -15.53
N GLY A 15 9.59 8.38 -15.35
CA GLY A 15 10.14 7.12 -14.92
C GLY A 15 9.73 6.72 -13.50
N CYS A 16 10.54 7.08 -12.51
CA CYS A 16 10.29 6.76 -11.09
C CYS A 16 11.02 7.72 -10.16
N MET A 17 10.59 7.75 -8.89
CA MET A 17 11.42 8.20 -7.79
C MET A 17 12.24 6.99 -7.33
N ARG A 18 13.57 7.03 -7.47
CA ARG A 18 14.45 5.90 -7.17
C ARG A 18 15.36 6.19 -5.99
N PHE A 19 15.35 5.29 -5.02
CA PHE A 19 16.31 5.20 -3.93
C PHE A 19 17.30 4.10 -4.28
N ILE A 20 18.52 4.48 -4.62
CA ILE A 20 19.55 3.54 -5.11
C ILE A 20 20.11 2.68 -3.98
N ALA A 21 20.78 1.60 -4.32
CA ALA A 21 21.41 0.69 -3.37
C ALA A 21 22.32 1.43 -2.37
N GLY A 22 22.18 1.09 -1.10
CA GLY A 22 22.91 1.73 0.00
C GLY A 22 22.28 3.00 0.59
N CYS A 23 21.23 3.55 -0.01
CA CYS A 23 20.45 4.66 0.60
C CYS A 23 19.82 4.21 1.92
N LYS A 24 19.82 5.09 2.92
CA LYS A 24 19.18 4.86 4.23
C LYS A 24 18.69 6.16 4.84
N ASN A 25 17.76 6.04 5.79
CA ASN A 25 17.18 7.16 6.54
C ASN A 25 16.51 8.22 5.64
N ASN A 26 15.98 7.80 4.49
CA ASN A 26 15.21 8.68 3.64
C ASN A 26 13.78 8.79 4.19
N VAL A 27 13.18 9.98 4.06
CA VAL A 27 11.81 10.24 4.51
C VAL A 27 11.00 10.88 3.40
N LEU A 28 9.83 10.33 3.13
CA LEU A 28 8.77 10.95 2.33
C LEU A 28 7.58 11.23 3.24
N GLU A 29 7.21 12.48 3.38
CA GLU A 29 6.11 12.89 4.24
C GLU A 29 5.22 13.91 3.55
N ASN A 30 3.90 13.70 3.59
CA ASN A 30 2.90 14.55 2.96
C ASN A 30 3.14 14.75 1.44
N VAL A 31 3.44 13.65 0.73
CA VAL A 31 3.81 13.65 -0.70
C VAL A 31 2.75 12.95 -1.52
N VAL A 32 2.44 13.51 -2.70
CA VAL A 32 1.65 12.84 -3.74
C VAL A 32 2.55 12.57 -4.95
N ILE A 33 2.72 11.31 -5.30
CA ILE A 33 3.49 10.82 -6.45
C ILE A 33 2.51 10.18 -7.41
N LYS A 34 2.44 10.69 -8.65
CA LYS A 34 1.46 10.19 -9.62
C LYS A 34 1.92 10.23 -11.06
N ASN A 35 1.25 9.43 -11.88
CA ASN A 35 1.43 9.40 -13.32
C ASN A 35 2.81 8.90 -13.77
N ASN A 36 3.45 8.08 -12.96
CA ASN A 36 4.76 7.48 -13.24
C ASN A 36 4.63 6.17 -14.04
N VAL A 37 5.76 5.66 -14.52
CA VAL A 37 5.87 4.22 -14.87
C VAL A 37 5.93 3.41 -13.57
N ILE A 38 6.92 3.69 -12.71
CA ILE A 38 6.99 3.15 -11.34
C ILE A 38 6.91 4.35 -10.39
N GLY A 39 6.02 4.31 -9.39
CA GLY A 39 5.88 5.40 -8.43
C GLY A 39 7.16 5.60 -7.63
N ILE A 40 7.49 4.62 -6.79
CA ILE A 40 8.69 4.58 -5.96
C ILE A 40 9.42 3.26 -6.22
N LEU A 41 10.70 3.32 -6.53
CA LEU A 41 11.61 2.18 -6.63
C LEU A 41 12.67 2.28 -5.53
N VAL A 42 12.75 1.25 -4.68
CA VAL A 42 13.74 1.20 -3.58
C VAL A 42 14.64 -0.01 -3.80
N ASP A 43 15.91 0.26 -4.04
CA ASP A 43 16.93 -0.77 -4.22
C ASP A 43 17.46 -1.29 -2.87
N THR A 44 18.15 -2.41 -2.91
CA THR A 44 18.68 -3.12 -1.74
C THR A 44 19.52 -2.24 -0.83
N CYS A 45 19.16 -2.24 0.45
CA CYS A 45 19.99 -1.67 1.51
C CYS A 45 19.94 -2.60 2.72
N VAL A 46 21.04 -3.26 3.02
CA VAL A 46 21.21 -4.05 4.23
C VAL A 46 21.50 -3.10 5.38
N SER A 47 20.50 -2.75 6.17
CA SER A 47 20.63 -1.84 7.31
C SER A 47 19.56 -2.13 8.35
N SER A 48 19.90 -1.97 9.63
CA SER A 48 18.95 -1.99 10.73
C SER A 48 18.03 -0.76 10.76
N SER A 49 18.43 0.32 10.05
CA SER A 49 17.61 1.52 9.89
C SER A 49 16.77 1.42 8.63
N PRO A 50 15.56 1.99 8.58
CA PRO A 50 14.78 2.04 7.37
C PRO A 50 15.54 2.67 6.20
N THR A 51 15.47 2.02 5.04
CA THR A 51 15.93 2.62 3.77
C THR A 51 15.07 3.83 3.44
N LEU A 52 13.75 3.65 3.64
CA LEU A 52 12.75 4.67 3.37
C LEU A 52 11.63 4.59 4.42
N THR A 53 11.34 5.73 5.04
CA THR A 53 10.14 5.95 5.85
C THR A 53 9.14 6.78 5.06
N MET A 54 7.88 6.33 5.02
CA MET A 54 6.80 7.03 4.31
C MET A 54 5.68 7.37 5.28
N ARG A 55 5.27 8.65 5.32
CA ARG A 55 4.16 9.12 6.15
C ARG A 55 3.20 9.96 5.32
N ASN A 56 1.90 9.74 5.48
CA ASN A 56 0.86 10.54 4.82
C ASN A 56 1.16 10.71 3.32
N THR A 57 1.52 9.62 2.64
CA THR A 57 2.00 9.64 1.26
C THR A 57 1.00 8.92 0.35
N ILE A 58 0.76 9.48 -0.83
CA ILE A 58 -0.11 8.88 -1.85
C ILE A 58 0.74 8.58 -3.09
N VAL A 59 0.68 7.34 -3.57
CA VAL A 59 1.25 6.90 -4.84
C VAL A 59 0.12 6.40 -5.72
N GLU A 60 -0.09 7.03 -6.86
CA GLU A 60 -1.26 6.74 -7.67
C GLU A 60 -1.00 6.79 -9.18
N ASN A 61 -1.84 6.06 -9.91
CA ASN A 61 -1.88 6.11 -11.37
C ASN A 61 -0.51 5.85 -12.02
N CYS A 62 0.12 4.74 -11.62
CA CYS A 62 1.39 4.28 -12.17
C CYS A 62 1.14 3.25 -13.27
N SER A 63 1.74 3.43 -14.47
CA SER A 63 1.48 2.51 -15.57
C SER A 63 2.02 1.09 -15.36
N TYR A 64 2.91 0.89 -14.38
CA TYR A 64 3.46 -0.42 -14.02
C TYR A 64 3.24 -0.71 -12.53
N VAL A 65 4.11 -0.26 -11.61
CA VAL A 65 4.07 -0.56 -10.18
C VAL A 65 4.05 0.73 -9.36
N GLY A 66 3.24 0.77 -8.29
CA GLY A 66 3.19 1.91 -7.38
C GLY A 66 4.43 2.01 -6.48
N LEU A 67 4.59 1.04 -5.59
CA LEU A 67 5.76 0.89 -4.72
C LEU A 67 6.49 -0.41 -5.05
N TYR A 68 7.72 -0.31 -5.50
CA TYR A 68 8.56 -1.43 -5.86
C TYR A 68 9.80 -1.47 -4.96
N SER A 69 9.88 -2.43 -4.06
CA SER A 69 11.04 -2.68 -3.21
C SER A 69 11.81 -3.92 -3.65
N ARG A 70 13.12 -3.83 -3.64
CA ARG A 70 14.04 -4.92 -3.94
C ARG A 70 15.00 -5.14 -2.77
N GLY A 71 14.55 -5.89 -1.75
CA GLY A 71 15.36 -6.20 -0.56
C GLY A 71 15.72 -4.99 0.30
N ALA A 72 14.79 -4.07 0.49
CA ALA A 72 14.99 -2.88 1.32
C ALA A 72 14.27 -3.01 2.67
N THR A 73 14.55 -2.08 3.59
CA THR A 73 13.80 -1.91 4.83
C THR A 73 12.87 -0.71 4.69
N LEU A 74 11.55 -0.94 4.79
CA LEU A 74 10.53 0.10 4.65
C LEU A 74 9.69 0.21 5.92
N ASP A 75 9.42 1.45 6.35
CA ASP A 75 8.43 1.78 7.37
C ASP A 75 7.42 2.76 6.80
N ALA A 76 6.12 2.42 6.85
CA ALA A 76 5.09 3.26 6.26
C ALA A 76 3.87 3.40 7.15
N GLN A 77 3.38 4.63 7.27
CA GLN A 77 2.20 5.01 8.02
C GLN A 77 1.30 5.87 7.15
N ASN A 78 -0.01 5.57 7.11
CA ASN A 78 -0.96 6.29 6.26
C ASN A 78 -0.49 6.37 4.79
N LEU A 79 0.03 5.26 4.24
CA LEU A 79 0.40 5.19 2.83
C LEU A 79 -0.79 4.70 2.01
N ILE A 80 -1.13 5.43 0.96
CA ILE A 80 -2.08 5.00 -0.06
C ILE A 80 -1.30 4.66 -1.32
N VAL A 81 -1.47 3.44 -1.85
CA VAL A 81 -0.97 3.06 -3.17
C VAL A 81 -2.15 2.55 -3.99
N GLN A 82 -2.44 3.23 -5.11
CA GLN A 82 -3.66 2.93 -5.86
C GLN A 82 -3.50 3.03 -7.37
N ASN A 83 -4.36 2.31 -8.10
CA ASN A 83 -4.53 2.41 -9.54
C ASN A 83 -3.22 2.24 -10.31
N CYS A 84 -2.64 1.03 -10.26
CA CYS A 84 -1.39 0.67 -10.93
C CYS A 84 -1.63 -0.43 -11.96
N GLY A 85 -0.93 -0.35 -13.10
CA GLY A 85 -1.11 -1.25 -14.23
C GLY A 85 -0.71 -2.71 -13.96
N ASN A 86 0.14 -2.93 -12.96
CA ASN A 86 0.56 -4.24 -12.49
C ASN A 86 0.28 -4.35 -10.99
N TYR A 87 1.28 -4.47 -10.12
CA TYR A 87 1.12 -4.46 -8.67
C TYR A 87 0.95 -3.02 -8.14
N ALA A 88 0.11 -2.81 -7.14
CA ALA A 88 0.19 -1.58 -6.36
C ALA A 88 1.49 -1.59 -5.53
N VAL A 89 1.75 -2.70 -4.83
CA VAL A 89 2.95 -2.88 -4.00
C VAL A 89 3.63 -4.19 -4.37
N ALA A 90 4.91 -4.13 -4.76
CA ALA A 90 5.75 -5.29 -5.01
C ALA A 90 6.96 -5.26 -4.07
N LEU A 91 7.03 -6.22 -3.17
CA LEU A 91 8.10 -6.40 -2.18
C LEU A 91 8.88 -7.65 -2.58
N THR A 92 10.02 -7.44 -3.24
CA THR A 92 10.77 -8.52 -3.89
C THR A 92 12.19 -8.64 -3.34
N ILE A 93 12.78 -9.81 -3.56
CA ILE A 93 14.17 -10.09 -3.16
C ILE A 93 14.34 -9.97 -1.64
N GLY A 94 13.34 -10.43 -0.87
CA GLY A 94 13.35 -10.33 0.59
C GLY A 94 13.16 -8.92 1.12
N GLY A 95 13.70 -8.63 2.29
CA GLY A 95 13.64 -7.32 2.93
C GLY A 95 12.88 -7.32 4.26
N ASN A 96 12.69 -6.11 4.82
CA ASN A 96 12.00 -5.91 6.09
C ASN A 96 10.97 -4.79 5.95
N TYR A 97 9.71 -5.06 6.26
CA TYR A 97 8.59 -4.20 5.92
C TYR A 97 7.61 -4.04 7.09
N ASN A 98 7.28 -2.78 7.40
CA ASN A 98 6.27 -2.43 8.38
C ASN A 98 5.28 -1.43 7.79
N PHE A 99 4.00 -1.79 7.78
CA PHE A 99 2.91 -0.96 7.25
C PHE A 99 1.82 -0.81 8.31
N VAL A 100 1.52 0.42 8.70
CA VAL A 100 0.50 0.74 9.69
C VAL A 100 -0.53 1.70 9.09
N HIS A 101 -1.81 1.35 9.18
CA HIS A 101 -2.90 2.15 8.63
C HIS A 101 -2.69 2.51 7.14
N CYS A 102 -2.29 1.53 6.32
CA CYS A 102 -2.09 1.74 4.89
C CYS A 102 -3.28 1.22 4.06
N THR A 103 -3.47 1.78 2.87
CA THR A 103 -4.48 1.33 1.91
C THR A 103 -3.82 1.06 0.57
N PHE A 104 -3.83 -0.21 0.14
CA PHE A 104 -3.40 -0.64 -1.18
C PHE A 104 -4.64 -1.05 -1.96
N ALA A 105 -5.01 -0.23 -2.96
CA ALA A 105 -6.28 -0.37 -3.67
C ALA A 105 -6.05 -0.34 -5.19
N ASN A 106 -6.12 -1.49 -5.85
CA ASN A 106 -5.78 -1.54 -7.26
C ASN A 106 -7.01 -1.77 -8.17
N TYR A 107 -7.54 -0.67 -8.70
CA TYR A 107 -8.68 -0.62 -9.61
C TYR A 107 -8.29 -0.03 -10.97
N TRP A 108 -7.13 -0.45 -11.50
CA TRP A 108 -6.61 -0.02 -12.79
C TRP A 108 -7.59 -0.27 -13.94
N GLN A 109 -7.82 0.73 -14.79
CA GLN A 109 -8.83 0.70 -15.86
C GLN A 109 -8.26 0.87 -17.27
N TYR A 110 -6.99 1.27 -17.43
CA TYR A 110 -6.44 1.59 -18.77
C TYR A 110 -6.01 0.35 -19.57
N SER A 111 -5.91 -0.80 -18.92
CA SER A 111 -5.63 -2.09 -19.55
C SER A 111 -6.08 -3.24 -18.64
N THR A 112 -6.10 -4.47 -19.16
CA THR A 112 -6.39 -5.65 -18.35
C THR A 112 -5.25 -5.89 -17.35
N ARG A 113 -5.56 -5.86 -16.05
CA ARG A 113 -4.67 -6.24 -14.98
C ARG A 113 -4.84 -7.72 -14.64
N THR A 114 -3.72 -8.43 -14.52
CA THR A 114 -3.69 -9.87 -14.16
C THR A 114 -2.92 -10.15 -12.87
N LYS A 115 -2.23 -9.14 -12.35
CA LYS A 115 -1.40 -9.26 -11.14
C LYS A 115 -2.13 -8.74 -9.92
N ALA A 116 -1.86 -9.34 -8.77
CA ALA A 116 -2.43 -8.97 -7.48
C ALA A 116 -2.10 -7.52 -7.08
N THR A 117 -2.77 -6.99 -6.07
CA THR A 117 -2.46 -5.68 -5.50
C THR A 117 -1.12 -5.70 -4.76
N LEU A 118 -0.85 -6.79 -4.01
CA LEU A 118 0.37 -6.99 -3.23
C LEU A 118 1.12 -8.24 -3.69
N LEU A 119 2.41 -8.10 -3.99
CA LEU A 119 3.36 -9.21 -4.19
C LEU A 119 4.37 -9.24 -3.04
N LEU A 120 4.60 -10.42 -2.47
CA LEU A 120 5.77 -10.77 -1.67
C LEU A 120 6.57 -11.84 -2.38
N ASN A 121 7.89 -11.58 -2.59
CA ASN A 121 8.81 -12.54 -3.20
C ASN A 121 10.16 -12.53 -2.46
N ASP A 122 10.78 -13.69 -2.28
CA ASP A 122 11.99 -13.87 -1.48
C ASP A 122 13.18 -14.44 -2.24
N TYR A 123 13.17 -14.34 -3.57
CA TYR A 123 14.29 -14.79 -4.39
C TYR A 123 14.42 -13.97 -5.68
N TYR A 124 15.53 -14.17 -6.36
CA TYR A 124 15.74 -13.74 -7.73
C TYR A 124 16.60 -14.76 -8.48
N LEU A 125 16.61 -14.70 -9.80
CA LEU A 125 17.52 -15.47 -10.63
C LEU A 125 18.77 -14.64 -10.93
N ASP A 126 19.95 -15.23 -10.74
CA ASP A 126 21.22 -14.61 -11.13
C ASP A 126 21.44 -14.71 -12.67
N VAL A 127 22.58 -14.24 -13.14
CA VAL A 127 22.93 -14.24 -14.58
C VAL A 127 23.06 -15.64 -15.18
N ASN A 128 23.12 -16.68 -14.38
CA ASN A 128 23.21 -18.09 -14.77
C ASN A 128 21.91 -18.85 -14.50
N ASP A 129 20.79 -18.12 -14.25
CA ASP A 129 19.47 -18.66 -13.88
C ASP A 129 19.48 -19.45 -12.57
N ASN A 130 20.47 -19.27 -11.69
CA ASN A 130 20.45 -19.88 -10.37
C ASN A 130 19.56 -19.04 -9.42
N ILE A 131 18.76 -19.74 -8.62
CA ILE A 131 17.93 -19.12 -7.59
C ILE A 131 18.82 -18.56 -6.48
N GLN A 132 18.69 -17.28 -6.22
CA GLN A 132 19.33 -16.58 -5.11
C GLN A 132 18.28 -16.23 -4.06
N TYR A 133 18.23 -17.01 -2.99
CA TYR A 133 17.30 -16.83 -1.89
C TYR A 133 17.67 -15.61 -1.04
N ARG A 134 16.69 -14.79 -0.72
CA ARG A 134 16.77 -13.62 0.15
C ARG A 134 15.49 -13.57 0.99
N PRO A 135 15.51 -14.01 2.25
CA PRO A 135 14.30 -14.09 3.06
C PRO A 135 13.64 -12.72 3.24
N VAL A 136 12.31 -12.72 3.26
CA VAL A 136 11.57 -11.63 3.87
C VAL A 136 11.76 -11.78 5.38
N GLU A 137 12.61 -10.93 5.98
CA GLU A 137 12.89 -10.98 7.42
C GLU A 137 11.63 -10.75 8.23
N GLN A 138 10.82 -9.78 7.79
CA GLN A 138 9.50 -9.49 8.31
C GLN A 138 8.70 -8.68 7.30
N ALA A 139 7.43 -9.02 7.11
CA ALA A 139 6.46 -8.17 6.41
C ALA A 139 5.21 -8.07 7.28
N SER A 140 5.10 -6.97 8.01
CA SER A 140 4.00 -6.71 8.95
C SER A 140 3.04 -5.67 8.40
N PHE A 141 1.76 -5.99 8.48
CA PHE A 141 0.65 -5.13 8.07
C PHE A 141 -0.34 -5.02 9.22
N HIS A 142 -0.57 -3.79 9.70
CA HIS A 142 -1.43 -3.50 10.83
C HIS A 142 -2.50 -2.48 10.43
N ASN A 143 -3.77 -2.81 10.64
CA ASN A 143 -4.90 -1.97 10.26
C ASN A 143 -4.84 -1.54 8.77
N CYS A 144 -4.43 -2.44 7.86
CA CYS A 144 -4.26 -2.14 6.44
C CYS A 144 -5.42 -2.69 5.59
N ILE A 145 -5.67 -2.06 4.43
CA ILE A 145 -6.57 -2.59 3.41
C ILE A 145 -5.75 -2.99 2.20
N ILE A 146 -5.87 -4.25 1.74
CA ILE A 146 -5.29 -4.77 0.51
C ILE A 146 -6.43 -5.33 -0.34
N TYR A 147 -6.86 -4.57 -1.34
CA TYR A 147 -8.05 -4.87 -2.11
C TYR A 147 -7.94 -4.38 -3.55
N GLY A 148 -8.78 -4.91 -4.45
CA GLY A 148 -8.76 -4.48 -5.84
C GLY A 148 -9.82 -5.17 -6.69
N SER A 149 -9.69 -4.99 -8.01
CA SER A 149 -10.68 -5.41 -9.01
C SER A 149 -10.57 -6.85 -9.47
N LEU A 150 -9.50 -7.61 -9.11
CA LEU A 150 -9.44 -9.03 -9.44
C LEU A 150 -10.52 -9.82 -8.70
N ALA A 151 -10.96 -10.92 -9.26
CA ALA A 151 -12.11 -11.65 -8.75
C ALA A 151 -11.88 -12.23 -7.34
N GLU A 152 -10.73 -12.84 -7.09
CA GLU A 152 -10.51 -13.66 -5.90
C GLU A 152 -9.26 -13.30 -5.10
N GLU A 153 -8.14 -12.96 -5.77
CA GLU A 153 -6.83 -12.85 -5.14
C GLU A 153 -6.20 -11.48 -5.40
N GLU A 154 -5.96 -10.72 -4.34
CA GLU A 154 -5.22 -9.45 -4.39
C GLU A 154 -3.92 -9.50 -3.58
N VAL A 155 -3.54 -10.70 -3.11
CA VAL A 155 -2.21 -11.00 -2.55
C VAL A 155 -1.58 -12.17 -3.30
N GLU A 156 -0.31 -12.03 -3.64
CA GLU A 156 0.51 -13.04 -4.29
C GLU A 156 1.75 -13.30 -3.41
N PHE A 157 1.91 -14.54 -2.93
CA PHE A 157 3.09 -14.97 -2.19
C PHE A 157 3.89 -15.91 -3.08
N ASP A 158 4.92 -15.34 -3.71
CA ASP A 158 5.91 -16.05 -4.54
C ASP A 158 7.17 -16.28 -3.70
N LEU A 159 7.04 -17.24 -2.77
CA LEU A 159 8.06 -17.56 -1.77
C LEU A 159 8.58 -18.97 -2.00
N LEU A 160 9.89 -19.16 -1.80
CA LEU A 160 10.50 -20.48 -1.90
C LEU A 160 9.98 -21.43 -0.81
N GLU A 161 9.64 -22.63 -1.20
CA GLU A 161 9.21 -23.67 -0.29
C GLU A 161 10.33 -24.02 0.71
N GLY A 162 9.98 -24.13 1.99
CA GLY A 162 10.94 -24.38 3.07
C GLY A 162 11.78 -23.17 3.49
N GLY A 163 11.53 -21.99 2.90
CA GLY A 163 12.17 -20.73 3.30
C GLY A 163 11.65 -20.19 4.64
N TYR A 164 12.39 -19.24 5.21
CA TYR A 164 12.08 -18.62 6.52
C TYR A 164 11.38 -17.25 6.40
N SER A 165 10.77 -16.97 5.26
CA SER A 165 10.12 -15.67 5.03
C SER A 165 8.91 -15.47 5.94
N GLN A 166 8.92 -14.35 6.70
CA GLN A 166 7.88 -14.03 7.68
C GLN A 166 6.92 -12.98 7.12
N LYS A 167 5.64 -13.24 7.29
CA LYS A 167 4.55 -12.32 6.92
C LYS A 167 3.44 -12.39 7.96
N TYR A 168 2.90 -11.21 8.32
CA TYR A 168 1.89 -11.10 9.35
C TYR A 168 0.93 -9.95 9.04
N PHE A 169 -0.34 -10.24 9.07
CA PHE A 169 -1.42 -9.28 8.88
C PHE A 169 -2.30 -9.28 10.13
N GLU A 170 -2.48 -8.12 10.72
CA GLU A 170 -3.29 -7.95 11.92
C GLU A 170 -4.35 -6.88 11.71
N ASN A 171 -5.60 -7.21 12.01
CA ASN A 171 -6.75 -6.33 11.84
C ASN A 171 -6.77 -5.67 10.44
N CYS A 172 -6.51 -6.46 9.39
CA CYS A 172 -6.49 -6.00 8.01
C CYS A 172 -7.75 -6.44 7.24
N ILE A 173 -8.08 -5.71 6.18
CA ILE A 173 -9.02 -6.19 5.16
C ILE A 173 -8.20 -6.66 3.97
N VAL A 174 -8.31 -7.94 3.62
CA VAL A 174 -7.51 -8.55 2.57
C VAL A 174 -8.42 -9.34 1.63
N LYS A 175 -8.29 -9.09 0.32
CA LYS A 175 -9.00 -9.90 -0.68
C LYS A 175 -8.15 -11.12 -1.04
N THR A 176 -8.51 -12.25 -0.46
CA THR A 176 -7.94 -13.55 -0.76
C THR A 176 -8.90 -14.66 -0.37
N LYS A 177 -9.05 -15.66 -1.20
CA LYS A 177 -9.71 -16.93 -0.87
C LYS A 177 -8.67 -17.99 -0.52
N LYS A 178 -7.55 -17.99 -1.25
CA LYS A 178 -6.49 -18.99 -1.14
C LYS A 178 -5.85 -19.04 0.24
N TYR A 179 -5.66 -17.89 0.87
CA TYR A 179 -4.90 -17.77 2.12
C TYR A 179 -5.76 -17.46 3.35
N ALA A 180 -7.08 -17.24 3.19
CA ALA A 180 -7.97 -16.81 4.26
C ALA A 180 -8.02 -17.74 5.48
N SER A 181 -7.72 -19.03 5.32
CA SER A 181 -7.67 -20.02 6.42
C SER A 181 -6.36 -19.99 7.23
N GLN A 182 -5.34 -19.24 6.81
CA GLN A 182 -4.05 -19.15 7.49
C GLN A 182 -4.10 -18.16 8.67
N THR A 183 -4.76 -18.52 9.76
CA THR A 183 -5.00 -17.64 10.92
C THR A 183 -3.72 -17.21 11.65
N ASN A 184 -2.64 -17.98 11.51
CA ASN A 184 -1.32 -17.63 12.01
C ASN A 184 -0.65 -16.49 11.19
N VAL A 185 -1.09 -16.26 9.96
CA VAL A 185 -0.65 -15.17 9.09
C VAL A 185 -1.63 -13.99 9.14
N PHE A 186 -2.94 -14.29 9.16
CA PHE A 186 -4.02 -13.31 9.11
C PHE A 186 -4.79 -13.25 10.44
N ALA A 187 -4.21 -12.57 11.44
CA ALA A 187 -4.82 -12.42 12.75
C ALA A 187 -5.91 -11.34 12.72
N ASN A 188 -7.13 -11.69 13.15
CA ASN A 188 -8.28 -10.78 13.20
C ASN A 188 -8.56 -10.06 11.87
N CYS A 189 -8.22 -10.68 10.73
CA CYS A 189 -8.42 -10.09 9.43
C CYS A 189 -9.82 -10.34 8.88
N LEU A 190 -10.30 -9.41 8.05
CA LEU A 190 -11.57 -9.48 7.35
C LEU A 190 -11.31 -9.72 5.86
N PHE A 191 -12.15 -10.55 5.23
CA PHE A 191 -12.02 -10.92 3.82
C PHE A 191 -13.21 -10.39 2.98
N SER A 192 -13.96 -9.47 3.55
CA SER A 192 -15.14 -8.85 2.94
C SER A 192 -14.76 -7.55 2.20
N ASP A 193 -15.65 -7.12 1.30
CA ASP A 193 -15.48 -5.86 0.56
C ASP A 193 -15.44 -4.66 1.52
N PRO A 194 -14.38 -3.82 1.46
CA PRO A 194 -14.26 -2.60 2.26
C PRO A 194 -15.27 -1.53 1.88
N LYS A 195 -16.03 -1.69 0.79
CA LYS A 195 -16.99 -0.72 0.27
C LYS A 195 -16.39 0.66 0.06
N PHE A 196 -15.33 0.75 -0.72
CA PHE A 196 -14.78 2.05 -1.14
C PHE A 196 -15.85 2.89 -1.86
N ARG A 197 -15.84 4.20 -1.66
CA ARG A 197 -16.82 5.11 -2.26
C ARG A 197 -16.70 5.17 -3.79
N ALA A 198 -15.48 5.37 -4.32
CA ALA A 198 -15.25 5.44 -5.76
C ALA A 198 -13.78 5.08 -6.09
N ALA A 199 -13.36 3.86 -5.79
CA ALA A 199 -11.96 3.44 -5.92
C ALA A 199 -11.41 3.58 -7.35
N SER A 200 -12.23 3.35 -8.35
CA SER A 200 -11.86 3.53 -9.77
C SER A 200 -11.60 5.00 -10.14
N GLU A 201 -12.15 5.94 -9.38
CA GLU A 201 -11.95 7.38 -9.54
C GLU A 201 -10.87 7.93 -8.59
N GLY A 202 -10.25 7.04 -7.79
CA GLY A 202 -9.20 7.40 -6.83
C GLY A 202 -9.71 7.74 -5.43
N ASP A 203 -11.02 7.61 -5.15
CA ASP A 203 -11.55 7.74 -3.78
C ASP A 203 -11.60 6.38 -3.09
N VAL A 204 -10.57 6.09 -2.32
CA VAL A 204 -10.43 4.88 -1.52
C VAL A 204 -10.86 5.08 -0.05
N SER A 205 -11.62 6.13 0.24
CA SER A 205 -12.34 6.24 1.50
C SER A 205 -13.47 5.21 1.55
N VAL A 206 -13.74 4.68 2.73
CA VAL A 206 -14.81 3.69 2.88
C VAL A 206 -16.18 4.36 3.01
N GLY A 207 -17.20 3.71 2.44
CA GLY A 207 -18.58 4.17 2.50
C GLY A 207 -19.29 3.75 3.79
N GLU A 208 -20.51 4.25 3.98
CA GLU A 208 -21.39 3.85 5.07
C GLU A 208 -21.66 2.33 5.05
N GLY A 209 -21.66 1.71 6.21
CA GLY A 209 -21.84 0.26 6.36
C GLY A 209 -20.65 -0.56 5.87
N SER A 210 -19.46 0.04 5.73
CA SER A 210 -18.22 -0.67 5.51
C SER A 210 -17.82 -1.48 6.74
N VAL A 211 -17.32 -2.69 6.52
CA VAL A 211 -16.75 -3.55 7.56
C VAL A 211 -15.45 -3.00 8.15
N ALA A 212 -14.84 -1.99 7.52
CA ALA A 212 -13.63 -1.34 7.99
C ALA A 212 -13.88 -0.41 9.19
N ILE A 213 -15.10 0.13 9.33
CA ILE A 213 -15.44 1.14 10.34
C ILE A 213 -15.36 0.51 11.73
N SER A 214 -14.59 1.14 12.61
CA SER A 214 -14.37 0.69 14.00
C SER A 214 -13.94 -0.77 14.13
N ALA A 215 -13.15 -1.28 13.17
CA ALA A 215 -12.66 -2.66 13.14
C ALA A 215 -11.14 -2.79 13.29
N GLY A 216 -10.44 -1.67 13.38
CA GLY A 216 -8.99 -1.65 13.60
C GLY A 216 -8.61 -1.87 15.06
N ASN A 217 -7.36 -2.22 15.30
CA ASN A 217 -6.78 -2.30 16.62
C ASN A 217 -6.34 -0.91 17.10
N GLY A 218 -6.92 -0.43 18.21
CA GLY A 218 -6.66 0.90 18.78
C GLY A 218 -5.23 1.11 19.25
N ALA A 219 -4.49 0.04 19.56
CA ALA A 219 -3.08 0.15 19.94
C ALA A 219 -2.23 0.87 18.88
N TRP A 220 -2.56 0.68 17.60
CA TRP A 220 -1.86 1.33 16.49
C TRP A 220 -2.24 2.80 16.34
N SER A 221 -3.41 3.22 16.83
CA SER A 221 -3.82 4.63 16.84
C SER A 221 -3.01 5.49 17.80
N TYR A 222 -2.40 4.91 18.85
CA TYR A 222 -1.44 5.64 19.69
C TYR A 222 -0.16 6.01 18.92
N ILE A 223 0.23 5.19 17.94
CA ILE A 223 1.42 5.41 17.11
C ILE A 223 1.08 6.32 15.92
N VAL A 224 -0.13 6.13 15.35
CA VAL A 224 -0.62 6.88 14.19
C VAL A 224 -1.98 7.50 14.53
N PRO A 225 -2.02 8.57 15.37
CA PRO A 225 -3.26 9.10 15.92
C PRO A 225 -4.16 9.84 14.92
N TYR A 226 -3.60 10.24 13.80
CA TYR A 226 -4.34 10.94 12.76
C TYR A 226 -4.29 10.16 11.44
N ASP A 227 -5.37 10.24 10.67
CA ASP A 227 -5.41 9.69 9.32
C ASP A 227 -4.63 10.59 8.33
N ILE A 228 -4.58 10.17 7.07
CA ILE A 228 -3.85 10.91 6.02
C ILE A 228 -4.39 12.33 5.78
N TYR A 229 -5.62 12.63 6.18
CA TYR A 229 -6.26 13.95 6.06
C TYR A 229 -6.27 14.74 7.36
N GLY A 230 -5.69 14.21 8.43
CA GLY A 230 -5.60 14.86 9.73
C GLY A 230 -6.83 14.64 10.63
N ASN A 231 -7.71 13.69 10.31
CA ASN A 231 -8.80 13.32 11.19
C ASN A 231 -8.26 12.45 12.34
N LEU A 232 -8.66 12.77 13.57
CA LEU A 232 -8.30 11.97 14.74
C LEU A 232 -8.95 10.59 14.65
N ARG A 233 -8.16 9.53 14.88
CA ARG A 233 -8.66 8.17 14.91
C ARG A 233 -9.34 7.87 16.25
N PRO A 234 -10.59 7.36 16.24
CA PRO A 234 -11.22 6.85 17.46
C PRO A 234 -10.60 5.53 17.90
N ASP A 235 -11.02 5.02 19.04
CA ASP A 235 -10.72 3.68 19.51
C ASP A 235 -12.02 2.88 19.65
N PRO A 236 -12.25 1.85 18.83
CA PRO A 236 -11.41 1.34 17.74
C PRO A 236 -11.46 2.20 16.45
N PRO A 237 -10.35 2.28 15.70
CA PRO A 237 -10.25 3.09 14.48
C PRO A 237 -10.86 2.38 13.26
N THR A 238 -11.04 3.12 12.17
CA THR A 238 -11.28 2.54 10.86
C THR A 238 -10.00 1.87 10.33
N ILE A 239 -10.13 0.69 9.73
CA ILE A 239 -9.03 0.02 9.02
C ILE A 239 -8.70 0.80 7.75
N GLY A 240 -7.39 1.03 7.50
CA GLY A 240 -6.88 1.75 6.32
C GLY A 240 -6.35 3.14 6.62
N ALA A 241 -5.92 3.82 5.56
CA ALA A 241 -5.24 5.13 5.65
C ALA A 241 -6.19 6.30 5.91
N ILE A 242 -7.51 6.11 5.73
CA ILE A 242 -8.52 7.16 5.84
C ILE A 242 -9.54 6.75 6.91
N GLU A 243 -9.76 7.63 7.87
CA GLU A 243 -10.80 7.43 8.88
C GLU A 243 -12.18 7.69 8.30
N TYR A 244 -13.15 6.86 8.68
CA TYR A 244 -14.54 7.09 8.28
C TYR A 244 -15.10 8.30 9.03
N VAL A 245 -15.53 9.27 8.27
CA VAL A 245 -16.29 10.42 8.80
C VAL A 245 -17.68 10.37 8.21
N ALA A 246 -18.69 10.23 9.08
CA ALA A 246 -20.08 10.24 8.66
C ALA A 246 -20.40 11.57 7.94
N ALA A 247 -21.13 11.50 6.84
CA ALA A 247 -21.57 12.69 6.14
C ALA A 247 -22.42 13.54 7.08
N GLN A 248 -21.96 14.75 7.42
CA GLN A 248 -22.83 15.73 8.05
C GLN A 248 -23.85 16.20 7.01
N GLU A 249 -25.14 16.09 7.30
CA GLU A 249 -26.18 16.63 6.44
C GLU A 249 -25.86 18.08 6.10
N GLY A 250 -25.70 18.38 4.82
CA GLY A 250 -25.49 19.74 4.30
C GLY A 250 -24.05 20.19 4.04
N LYS A 251 -23.04 19.41 4.36
CA LYS A 251 -21.65 19.72 3.95
C LYS A 251 -21.16 18.73 2.90
N ARG A 252 -21.13 19.15 1.64
CA ARG A 252 -20.31 18.49 0.61
C ARG A 252 -18.88 18.48 1.10
N LEU A 253 -18.32 17.28 1.34
CA LEU A 253 -16.87 17.12 1.55
C LEU A 253 -16.20 17.59 0.26
N SER A 254 -15.81 18.86 0.21
CA SER A 254 -14.92 19.32 -0.84
C SER A 254 -13.54 18.78 -0.51
N PHE A 255 -13.00 17.91 -1.36
CA PHE A 255 -11.58 17.56 -1.37
C PHE A 255 -10.78 18.85 -1.56
N THR A 256 -10.54 19.59 -0.48
CA THR A 256 -9.75 20.80 -0.53
C THR A 256 -8.29 20.33 -0.61
N ARG A 257 -7.73 20.38 -1.85
CA ARG A 257 -6.30 20.33 -2.10
C ARG A 257 -5.56 20.96 -0.94
N PHE A 258 -4.48 20.28 -0.48
CA PHE A 258 -3.51 20.81 0.46
C PHE A 258 -3.32 22.32 0.25
N LYS A 259 -3.93 23.16 1.09
CA LYS A 259 -3.61 24.58 1.12
C LYS A 259 -2.22 24.70 1.73
N ARG A 260 -1.26 25.15 0.93
CA ARG A 260 0.03 25.63 1.45
C ARG A 260 -0.26 26.63 2.56
N GLN A 261 0.08 26.28 3.79
CA GLN A 261 0.31 27.30 4.81
C GLN A 261 1.57 28.05 4.36
N LYS A 262 1.44 29.37 4.27
CA LYS A 262 2.55 30.29 3.98
C LYS A 262 3.47 30.39 5.20
#